data_069156f31e49a1f5f12added4c73ef91
#
_entry.id   069156f31e49a1f5f12added4c73ef91
#
_cell.length_a   1.000
_cell.length_b   1.000
_cell.length_c   1.000
_cell.angle_alpha   90.00
_cell.angle_beta   90.00
_cell.angle_gamma   90.00
#
_symmetry.space_group_name_H-M   'P 1'
#
loop_
_entity.id
_entity.type
_entity.pdbx_description
1 polymer ?
#
loop_
_entity_poly.entity_id
_entity_poly.type
_entity_poly.pdbx_seq_one_letter_code
_entity_poly.pdbx_strand_id
1 'polypeptide(L)'
;MWISSDWKDYELLDCGGGERLERWGKYLLVRPDPQAIWRPEGRHPGWRRHDARYQRASTGGGQWVKKELPQRWTLGYKGLTLNIKPMNFKHTGVFPEQAANWDFAMERIRSAGRPIRVLNLFAYTGAASVACAAAGAAVCHVDAAKGMVSWARENAASS
;
A
#
# COMPACT_ATOMS: atom_id res chain seq x y z
N MET A 1 -15.32 -1.10 15.31
CA MET A 1 -13.93 -0.67 15.02
C MET A 1 -13.58 -1.14 13.63
N TRP A 2 -13.01 -0.28 12.78
CA TRP A 2 -12.54 -0.63 11.45
C TRP A 2 -11.08 -1.04 11.53
N ILE A 3 -10.73 -2.22 11.03
CA ILE A 3 -9.37 -2.75 11.01
C ILE A 3 -9.04 -3.34 9.63
N SER A 4 -7.80 -3.23 9.19
CA SER A 4 -7.33 -3.74 7.88
C SER A 4 -6.96 -5.22 7.96
N SER A 5 -7.92 -6.09 8.31
CA SER A 5 -7.68 -7.54 8.49
C SER A 5 -7.92 -8.41 7.26
N ASP A 6 -8.54 -7.85 6.20
CA ASP A 6 -9.03 -8.63 5.05
C ASP A 6 -8.00 -8.78 3.92
N TRP A 7 -6.77 -8.35 4.15
CA TRP A 7 -5.69 -8.55 3.21
C TRP A 7 -5.34 -10.04 3.06
N LYS A 8 -5.33 -10.54 1.82
CA LYS A 8 -4.78 -11.85 1.46
C LYS A 8 -3.35 -11.74 0.94
N ASP A 9 -3.06 -10.65 0.22
CA ASP A 9 -1.79 -10.43 -0.45
C ASP A 9 -0.81 -9.54 0.33
N TYR A 10 -1.22 -9.02 1.47
CA TYR A 10 -0.34 -8.23 2.35
C TYR A 10 -0.41 -8.74 3.78
N GLU A 11 0.72 -8.72 4.48
CA GLU A 11 0.82 -9.07 5.89
C GLU A 11 2.03 -8.39 6.53
N LEU A 12 1.85 -7.79 7.71
CA LEU A 12 2.94 -7.40 8.58
C LEU A 12 3.39 -8.65 9.37
N LEU A 13 4.54 -9.21 9.01
CA LEU A 13 5.03 -10.47 9.58
C LEU A 13 5.77 -10.27 10.90
N ASP A 14 6.52 -9.17 11.03
CA ASP A 14 7.31 -8.84 12.22
C ASP A 14 7.75 -7.39 12.17
N CYS A 15 8.03 -6.78 13.32
CA CYS A 15 8.56 -5.42 13.40
C CYS A 15 9.41 -5.24 14.67
N GLY A 16 10.38 -4.34 14.60
CA GLY A 16 11.26 -3.99 15.70
C GLY A 16 12.63 -3.49 15.22
N GLY A 17 13.38 -2.88 16.11
CA GLY A 17 14.69 -2.33 15.78
C GLY A 17 14.67 -1.23 14.71
N GLY A 18 13.56 -0.49 14.61
CA GLY A 18 13.36 0.58 13.63
C GLY A 18 12.99 0.09 12.22
N GLU A 19 12.62 -1.17 12.06
CA GLU A 19 12.23 -1.80 10.79
C GLU A 19 10.97 -2.65 10.91
N ARG A 20 10.34 -2.94 9.78
CA ARG A 20 9.26 -3.89 9.64
C ARG A 20 9.54 -4.85 8.49
N LEU A 21 9.18 -6.12 8.72
CA LEU A 21 9.18 -7.19 7.74
C LEU A 21 7.76 -7.41 7.27
N GLU A 22 7.53 -7.32 5.98
CA GLU A 22 6.20 -7.39 5.38
C GLU A 22 6.19 -8.37 4.21
N ARG A 23 5.07 -9.06 4.04
CA ARG A 23 4.76 -9.84 2.84
C ARG A 23 3.92 -8.98 1.89
N TRP A 24 4.36 -8.87 0.64
CA TRP A 24 3.72 -8.14 -0.44
C TRP A 24 3.49 -9.07 -1.64
N GLY A 25 2.34 -9.73 -1.68
CA GLY A 25 2.09 -10.88 -2.55
C GLY A 25 2.99 -12.04 -2.13
N LYS A 26 3.87 -12.48 -3.01
CA LYS A 26 4.87 -13.53 -2.73
C LYS A 26 6.22 -12.99 -2.22
N TYR A 27 6.43 -11.68 -2.21
CA TYR A 27 7.70 -11.05 -1.88
C TYR A 27 7.75 -10.57 -0.44
N LEU A 28 8.92 -10.73 0.17
CA LEU A 28 9.23 -10.25 1.51
C LEU A 28 10.05 -8.96 1.43
N LEU A 29 9.53 -7.88 2.00
CA LEU A 29 10.17 -6.59 2.03
C LEU A 29 10.54 -6.18 3.45
N VAL A 30 11.72 -5.61 3.61
CA VAL A 30 12.13 -4.94 4.86
C VAL A 30 12.15 -3.43 4.61
N ARG A 31 11.41 -2.69 5.42
CA ARG A 31 11.30 -1.23 5.31
C ARG A 31 11.55 -0.56 6.65
N PRO A 32 12.13 0.66 6.67
CA PRO A 32 12.29 1.44 7.89
C PRO A 32 10.95 1.78 8.53
N ASP A 33 10.86 1.54 9.83
CA ASP A 33 9.75 1.96 10.70
C ASP A 33 10.32 2.49 12.02
N PRO A 34 10.64 3.80 12.11
CA PRO A 34 11.23 4.39 13.29
C PRO A 34 10.39 4.29 14.56
N GLN A 35 9.09 3.98 14.44
CA GLN A 35 8.20 3.81 15.57
C GLN A 35 8.35 2.44 16.24
N ALA A 36 8.86 1.45 15.52
CA ALA A 36 9.12 0.11 16.03
C ALA A 36 10.43 0.07 16.83
N ILE A 37 10.45 0.75 17.99
CA ILE A 37 11.66 0.95 18.83
C ILE A 37 12.04 -0.26 19.67
N TRP A 38 11.14 -1.22 19.87
CA TRP A 38 11.39 -2.45 20.61
C TRP A 38 12.32 -3.39 19.86
N ARG A 39 12.97 -4.29 20.58
CA ARG A 39 13.74 -5.35 19.96
C ARG A 39 12.79 -6.42 19.42
N PRO A 40 12.97 -6.89 18.16
CA PRO A 40 12.15 -7.97 17.65
C PRO A 40 12.42 -9.25 18.47
N GLU A 41 11.40 -9.73 19.19
CA GLU A 41 11.44 -11.01 19.89
C GLU A 41 11.20 -12.12 18.88
N GLY A 42 12.00 -13.21 18.96
CA GLY A 42 11.78 -14.40 18.12
C GLY A 42 11.80 -14.13 16.62
N ARG A 43 12.83 -13.48 16.13
CA ARG A 43 12.95 -12.99 14.75
C ARG A 43 12.36 -13.95 13.72
N HIS A 44 11.32 -13.48 13.03
CA HIS A 44 10.73 -14.21 11.92
C HIS A 44 11.80 -14.61 10.87
N PRO A 45 11.79 -15.87 10.34
CA PRO A 45 12.81 -16.33 9.38
C PRO A 45 12.96 -15.44 8.14
N GLY A 46 11.90 -14.73 7.77
CA GLY A 46 11.87 -13.77 6.67
C GLY A 46 12.90 -12.64 6.78
N TRP A 47 13.36 -12.28 7.98
CA TRP A 47 14.43 -11.30 8.15
C TRP A 47 15.73 -11.68 7.43
N ARG A 48 16.01 -12.98 7.30
CA ARG A 48 17.18 -13.51 6.58
C ARG A 48 16.88 -13.83 5.11
N ARG A 49 15.60 -14.00 4.74
CA ARG A 49 15.15 -14.48 3.42
C ARG A 49 14.41 -13.42 2.61
N HIS A 50 14.41 -12.15 3.08
CA HIS A 50 13.72 -11.07 2.36
C HIS A 50 14.26 -10.88 0.94
N ASP A 51 13.37 -10.47 0.04
CA ASP A 51 13.68 -10.22 -1.38
C ASP A 51 14.24 -8.83 -1.62
N ALA A 52 13.82 -7.86 -0.81
CA ALA A 52 14.37 -6.51 -0.87
C ALA A 52 14.34 -5.81 0.51
N ARG A 53 15.32 -4.93 0.72
CA ARG A 53 15.40 -4.04 1.89
C ARG A 53 15.62 -2.61 1.42
N TYR A 54 14.87 -1.66 1.98
CA TYR A 54 15.13 -0.25 1.78
C TYR A 54 16.16 0.24 2.80
N GLN A 55 17.31 0.68 2.33
CA GLN A 55 18.38 1.25 3.16
C GLN A 55 18.33 2.77 3.08
N ARG A 56 18.21 3.41 4.24
CA ARG A 56 18.29 4.87 4.35
C ARG A 56 19.74 5.35 4.16
N ALA A 57 19.91 6.43 3.40
CA ALA A 57 21.17 7.14 3.34
C ALA A 57 21.27 8.13 4.52
N SER A 58 22.49 8.40 4.99
CA SER A 58 22.75 9.37 6.07
C SER A 58 22.42 10.82 5.66
N THR A 59 22.45 11.11 4.37
CA THR A 59 22.14 12.43 3.77
C THR A 59 20.66 12.63 3.43
N GLY A 60 19.80 11.69 3.82
CA GLY A 60 18.37 11.67 3.45
C GLY A 60 18.11 10.80 2.22
N GLY A 61 16.85 10.35 2.06
CA GLY A 61 16.47 9.40 1.01
C GLY A 61 16.96 7.98 1.32
N GLY A 62 17.36 7.24 0.29
CA GLY A 62 17.85 5.87 0.39
C GLY A 62 17.61 5.09 -0.90
N GLN A 63 17.87 3.78 -0.84
CA GLN A 63 17.74 2.90 -2.00
C GLN A 63 17.24 1.52 -1.60
N TRP A 64 16.61 0.83 -2.54
CA TRP A 64 16.26 -0.57 -2.42
C TRP A 64 17.46 -1.45 -2.75
N VAL A 65 17.91 -2.23 -1.81
CA VAL A 65 18.81 -3.36 -2.04
C VAL A 65 17.92 -4.57 -2.35
N LYS A 66 17.99 -5.06 -3.57
CA LYS A 66 17.14 -6.12 -4.10
C LYS A 66 17.95 -7.36 -4.37
N LYS A 67 17.38 -8.54 -4.09
CA LYS A 67 17.88 -9.82 -4.56
C LYS A 67 17.21 -10.17 -5.89
N GLU A 68 15.92 -10.54 -5.82
CA GLU A 68 15.08 -10.88 -6.99
C GLU A 68 13.71 -10.24 -6.81
N LEU A 69 13.56 -8.98 -7.20
CA LEU A 69 12.29 -8.27 -7.14
C LEU A 69 11.92 -7.76 -8.53
N PRO A 70 10.71 -8.02 -9.03
CA PRO A 70 10.27 -7.50 -10.31
C PRO A 70 10.17 -5.96 -10.25
N GLN A 71 10.17 -5.35 -11.41
CA GLN A 71 9.95 -3.90 -11.50
C GLN A 71 8.54 -3.52 -11.07
N ARG A 72 7.55 -4.43 -11.25
CA ARG A 72 6.14 -4.25 -10.92
C ARG A 72 5.48 -5.60 -10.62
N TRP A 73 4.53 -5.59 -9.70
CA TRP A 73 3.59 -6.70 -9.45
C TRP A 73 2.26 -6.14 -8.95
N THR A 74 1.27 -6.99 -8.70
CA THR A 74 -0.04 -6.57 -8.22
C THR A 74 -0.36 -7.12 -6.83
N LEU A 75 -1.21 -6.41 -6.10
CA LEU A 75 -1.86 -6.89 -4.89
C LEU A 75 -3.37 -6.81 -5.08
N GLY A 76 -4.08 -7.86 -4.68
CA GLY A 76 -5.54 -7.90 -4.63
C GLY A 76 -6.08 -7.44 -3.28
N TYR A 77 -7.17 -6.66 -3.29
CA TYR A 77 -7.94 -6.34 -2.11
C TYR A 77 -9.43 -6.24 -2.45
N LYS A 78 -10.26 -7.19 -1.97
CA LYS A 78 -11.74 -7.17 -2.15
C LYS A 78 -12.20 -6.88 -3.59
N GLY A 79 -11.55 -7.51 -4.57
CA GLY A 79 -11.85 -7.32 -6.01
C GLY A 79 -11.08 -6.16 -6.66
N LEU A 80 -10.35 -5.35 -5.91
CA LEU A 80 -9.44 -4.34 -6.46
C LEU A 80 -8.10 -4.96 -6.81
N THR A 81 -7.47 -4.49 -7.89
CA THR A 81 -6.12 -4.86 -8.32
C THR A 81 -5.22 -3.66 -8.28
N LEU A 82 -4.29 -3.63 -7.33
CA LEU A 82 -3.41 -2.50 -7.09
C LEU A 82 -2.00 -2.80 -7.61
N ASN A 83 -1.51 -1.99 -8.52
CA ASN A 83 -0.14 -2.10 -9.06
C ASN A 83 0.86 -1.61 -8.03
N ILE A 84 1.90 -2.39 -7.79
CA ILE A 84 2.96 -2.15 -6.82
C ILE A 84 4.30 -2.08 -7.55
N LYS A 85 5.15 -1.15 -7.15
CA LYS A 85 6.56 -1.07 -7.57
C LYS A 85 7.40 -0.40 -6.49
N PRO A 86 8.66 -0.80 -6.30
CA PRO A 86 9.58 -0.06 -5.45
C PRO A 86 9.81 1.34 -6.04
N MET A 87 9.66 2.36 -5.21
CA MET A 87 9.93 3.75 -5.59
C MET A 87 11.34 4.15 -5.15
N ASN A 88 11.77 5.35 -5.51
CA ASN A 88 13.02 5.94 -4.98
C ASN A 88 12.95 6.24 -3.47
N PHE A 89 11.82 5.93 -2.84
CA PHE A 89 11.56 6.03 -1.41
C PHE A 89 11.21 4.64 -0.86
N LYS A 90 11.05 4.53 0.48
CA LYS A 90 10.61 3.30 1.13
C LYS A 90 9.19 2.83 0.74
N HIS A 91 8.45 3.64 0.00
CA HIS A 91 7.08 3.36 -0.41
C HIS A 91 7.02 2.46 -1.65
N THR A 92 5.91 1.75 -1.79
CA THR A 92 5.69 0.73 -2.82
C THR A 92 4.44 0.98 -3.66
N GLY A 93 3.74 2.08 -3.39
CA GLY A 93 2.52 2.47 -4.12
C GLY A 93 1.22 2.29 -3.34
N VAL A 94 1.20 1.55 -2.25
CA VAL A 94 0.01 1.36 -1.42
C VAL A 94 0.36 1.52 0.06
N PHE A 95 -0.59 2.03 0.83
CA PHE A 95 -0.60 2.03 2.28
C PHE A 95 -1.64 1.03 2.76
N PRO A 96 -1.26 -0.20 3.10
CA PRO A 96 -2.21 -1.27 3.41
C PRO A 96 -3.12 -0.97 4.60
N GLU A 97 -2.65 -0.19 5.55
CA GLU A 97 -3.42 0.28 6.71
C GLU A 97 -4.63 1.14 6.32
N GLN A 98 -4.59 1.77 5.15
CA GLN A 98 -5.70 2.58 4.62
C GLN A 98 -6.89 1.74 4.15
N ALA A 99 -6.75 0.43 4.05
CA ALA A 99 -7.84 -0.46 3.65
C ALA A 99 -9.06 -0.37 4.58
N ALA A 100 -8.85 -0.09 5.87
CA ALA A 100 -9.95 0.18 6.79
C ALA A 100 -10.78 1.41 6.38
N ASN A 101 -10.12 2.46 5.88
CA ASN A 101 -10.79 3.67 5.37
C ASN A 101 -11.49 3.40 4.03
N TRP A 102 -10.91 2.54 3.18
CA TRP A 102 -11.57 2.15 1.93
C TRP A 102 -12.84 1.36 2.21
N ASP A 103 -12.81 0.41 3.15
CA ASP A 103 -13.97 -0.37 3.56
C ASP A 103 -15.07 0.51 4.11
N PHE A 104 -14.72 1.45 5.00
CA PHE A 104 -15.66 2.43 5.52
C PHE A 104 -16.31 3.24 4.39
N ALA A 105 -15.51 3.77 3.46
CA ALA A 105 -16.01 4.57 2.35
C ALA A 105 -16.92 3.74 1.42
N MET A 106 -16.49 2.53 1.06
CA MET A 106 -17.29 1.62 0.21
C MET A 106 -18.63 1.29 0.84
N GLU A 107 -18.67 1.01 2.15
CA GLU A 107 -19.91 0.72 2.87
C GLU A 107 -20.84 1.94 2.85
N ARG A 108 -20.32 3.15 3.14
CA ARG A 108 -21.11 4.39 3.12
C ARG A 108 -21.66 4.72 1.75
N ILE A 109 -20.89 4.48 0.69
CA ILE A 109 -21.35 4.69 -0.68
C ILE A 109 -22.48 3.72 -1.03
N ARG A 110 -22.31 2.42 -0.74
CA ARG A 110 -23.30 1.39 -1.05
C ARG A 110 -24.61 1.57 -0.29
N SER A 111 -24.52 2.02 0.97
CA SER A 111 -25.69 2.21 1.84
C SER A 111 -26.40 3.56 1.65
N ALA A 112 -25.88 4.46 0.83
CA ALA A 112 -26.41 5.82 0.71
C ALA A 112 -27.82 5.92 0.05
N GLY A 113 -28.23 4.91 -0.74
CA GLY A 113 -29.51 4.91 -1.45
C GLY A 113 -29.65 6.01 -2.52
N ARG A 114 -28.58 6.69 -2.88
CA ARG A 114 -28.51 7.77 -3.88
C ARG A 114 -27.15 7.81 -4.57
N PRO A 115 -27.03 8.43 -5.74
CA PRO A 115 -25.72 8.65 -6.36
C PRO A 115 -24.78 9.45 -5.46
N ILE A 116 -23.55 8.97 -5.32
CA ILE A 116 -22.51 9.63 -4.51
C ILE A 116 -21.41 10.19 -5.42
N ARG A 117 -20.97 11.40 -5.11
CA ARG A 117 -19.80 12.03 -5.70
C ARG A 117 -18.72 12.18 -4.65
N VAL A 118 -17.50 11.69 -4.95
CA VAL A 118 -16.35 11.71 -4.04
C VAL A 118 -15.27 12.61 -4.62
N LEU A 119 -14.76 13.51 -3.80
CA LEU A 119 -13.54 14.26 -4.07
C LEU A 119 -12.43 13.68 -3.18
N ASN A 120 -11.42 13.05 -3.79
CA ASN A 120 -10.25 12.51 -3.11
C ASN A 120 -9.04 13.44 -3.36
N LEU A 121 -8.58 14.11 -2.31
CA LEU A 121 -7.44 15.04 -2.33
C LEU A 121 -6.19 14.36 -1.79
N PHE A 122 -5.01 14.75 -2.29
CA PHE A 122 -3.73 14.12 -1.98
C PHE A 122 -3.79 12.62 -2.24
N ALA A 123 -4.40 12.28 -3.38
CA ALA A 123 -4.99 10.97 -3.60
C ALA A 123 -3.97 9.88 -3.97
N TYR A 124 -2.69 10.24 -4.08
CA TYR A 124 -1.55 9.34 -4.28
C TYR A 124 -1.75 8.43 -5.50
N THR A 125 -1.52 7.11 -5.36
CA THR A 125 -1.70 6.13 -6.44
C THR A 125 -3.15 5.68 -6.65
N GLY A 126 -4.12 6.28 -5.93
CA GLY A 126 -5.53 6.17 -6.19
C GLY A 126 -6.25 4.97 -5.57
N ALA A 127 -5.66 4.22 -4.64
CA ALA A 127 -6.34 3.06 -4.05
C ALA A 127 -7.71 3.41 -3.45
N ALA A 128 -7.82 4.51 -2.69
CA ALA A 128 -9.10 4.98 -2.16
C ALA A 128 -10.06 5.44 -3.26
N SER A 129 -9.55 6.07 -4.33
CA SER A 129 -10.37 6.48 -5.48
C SER A 129 -10.98 5.27 -6.20
N VAL A 130 -10.16 4.24 -6.44
CA VAL A 130 -10.59 2.99 -7.09
C VAL A 130 -11.61 2.27 -6.21
N ALA A 131 -11.38 2.19 -4.90
CA ALA A 131 -12.32 1.60 -3.95
C ALA A 131 -13.68 2.31 -3.96
N CYS A 132 -13.70 3.65 -3.93
CA CYS A 132 -14.93 4.43 -4.02
C CYS A 132 -15.66 4.24 -5.35
N ALA A 133 -14.92 4.19 -6.46
CA ALA A 133 -15.48 3.96 -7.79
C ALA A 133 -16.08 2.55 -7.91
N ALA A 134 -15.39 1.51 -7.40
CA ALA A 134 -15.88 0.14 -7.33
C ALA A 134 -17.14 -0.01 -6.45
N ALA A 135 -17.35 0.91 -5.51
CA ALA A 135 -18.57 0.98 -4.70
C ALA A 135 -19.72 1.73 -5.40
N GLY A 136 -19.50 2.30 -6.60
CA GLY A 136 -20.53 2.98 -7.41
C GLY A 136 -20.49 4.52 -7.33
N ALA A 137 -19.47 5.13 -6.76
CA ALA A 137 -19.35 6.58 -6.72
C ALA A 137 -18.75 7.16 -8.00
N ALA A 138 -19.15 8.39 -8.35
CA ALA A 138 -18.42 9.23 -9.29
C ALA A 138 -17.26 9.90 -8.55
N VAL A 139 -16.01 9.63 -8.95
CA VAL A 139 -14.83 10.05 -8.20
C VAL A 139 -14.01 11.09 -8.96
N CYS A 140 -13.70 12.19 -8.29
CA CYS A 140 -12.67 13.15 -8.72
C CYS A 140 -11.39 12.87 -7.91
N HIS A 141 -10.32 12.44 -8.61
CA HIS A 141 -9.01 12.16 -8.03
C HIS A 141 -8.07 13.31 -8.26
N VAL A 142 -7.49 13.85 -7.19
CA VAL A 142 -6.58 15.01 -7.24
C VAL A 142 -5.27 14.70 -6.54
N ASP A 143 -4.17 14.81 -7.28
CA ASP A 143 -2.81 14.74 -6.74
C ASP A 143 -1.90 15.72 -7.53
N ALA A 144 -0.96 16.36 -6.84
CA ALA A 144 -0.04 17.32 -7.46
C ALA A 144 1.01 16.62 -8.35
N ALA A 145 1.33 15.36 -8.07
CA ALA A 145 2.36 14.62 -8.79
C ALA A 145 1.76 13.89 -10.00
N LYS A 146 2.09 14.34 -11.21
CA LYS A 146 1.63 13.71 -12.48
C LYS A 146 1.86 12.19 -12.51
N GLY A 147 2.99 11.71 -11.98
CA GLY A 147 3.31 10.29 -11.90
C GLY A 147 2.34 9.50 -11.03
N MET A 148 1.84 10.11 -9.94
CA MET A 148 0.83 9.48 -9.07
C MET A 148 -0.53 9.42 -9.77
N VAL A 149 -0.93 10.47 -10.47
CA VAL A 149 -2.17 10.48 -11.26
C VAL A 149 -2.13 9.43 -12.39
N SER A 150 -0.99 9.28 -13.07
CA SER A 150 -0.83 8.24 -14.08
C SER A 150 -0.95 6.83 -13.47
N TRP A 151 -0.33 6.62 -12.32
CA TRP A 151 -0.41 5.35 -11.59
C TRP A 151 -1.84 5.06 -11.09
N ALA A 152 -2.57 6.09 -10.65
CA ALA A 152 -3.97 5.94 -10.28
C ALA A 152 -4.85 5.48 -11.45
N ARG A 153 -4.59 5.98 -12.67
CA ARG A 153 -5.25 5.50 -13.90
C ARG A 153 -4.92 4.03 -14.20
N GLU A 154 -3.65 3.62 -14.01
CA GLU A 154 -3.26 2.22 -14.14
C GLU A 154 -4.00 1.33 -13.14
N ASN A 155 -4.12 1.76 -11.88
CA ASN A 155 -4.87 1.03 -10.85
C ASN A 155 -6.37 0.95 -11.17
N ALA A 156 -6.96 2.03 -11.69
CA ALA A 156 -8.35 2.03 -12.13
C ALA A 156 -8.59 1.11 -13.34
N ALA A 157 -7.62 1.03 -14.27
CA ALA A 157 -7.72 0.14 -15.42
C ALA A 157 -7.51 -1.34 -15.08
N SER A 158 -6.83 -1.64 -13.98
CA SER A 158 -6.55 -3.00 -13.51
C SER A 158 -7.65 -3.56 -12.61
N SER A 159 -8.51 -2.71 -12.06
CA SER A 159 -9.59 -3.04 -11.12
C SER A 159 -10.94 -2.99 -11.78
#